data_d7c812112b9db5a878f7b0e53c33a0b7
#
_entry.id   d7c812112b9db5a878f7b0e53c33a0b7
#
_cell.length_a   1.000
_cell.length_b   1.000
_cell.length_c   1.000
_cell.angle_alpha   90.00
_cell.angle_beta   90.00
_cell.angle_gamma   90.00
#
_symmetry.space_group_name_H-M   'P 1'
#
loop_
_entity.id
_entity.type
_entity.pdbx_description
1 polymer ?
#
loop_
_entity_poly.entity_id
_entity_poly.type
_entity_poly.pdbx_seq_one_letter_code
_entity_poly.pdbx_strand_id
1 'polypeptide(L)'
;MYKYAMNYSGSAAKCCRVSAVGLFLAAAMGGPDIGSGVASSVAIAQEKSTWSGVYTDAQASRGQSVYTASCAVCHGDNLSGSEMGPGLAGSSFLEFWEGLSLGDLLQVMSVSMPQDNPGSLETAQYVDAIAYMLQTSEMPAGSEELPVDESGLGEVMIKAQEGQ
;
A
#
# COMPACT_ATOMS: atom_id res chain seq x y z
N MET A 1 -18.93 20.37 -10.01
CA MET A 1 -19.02 19.38 -11.09
C MET A 1 -17.82 19.55 -12.01
N TYR A 2 -16.76 18.78 -11.80
CA TYR A 2 -15.61 18.72 -12.71
C TYR A 2 -15.42 17.26 -13.10
N LYS A 3 -15.81 16.92 -14.33
CA LYS A 3 -15.54 15.61 -14.93
C LYS A 3 -14.16 15.65 -15.58
N TYR A 4 -13.18 14.96 -14.99
CA TYR A 4 -11.94 14.65 -15.69
C TYR A 4 -12.13 13.35 -16.48
N ALA A 5 -12.22 13.47 -17.79
CA ALA A 5 -12.19 12.34 -18.71
C ALA A 5 -10.73 12.05 -19.05
N MET A 6 -10.16 10.98 -18.53
CA MET A 6 -8.88 10.46 -19.00
C MET A 6 -9.11 9.56 -20.21
N ASN A 7 -8.63 10.03 -21.36
CA ASN A 7 -8.52 9.25 -22.60
C ASN A 7 -7.38 8.24 -22.47
N TYR A 8 -7.71 6.97 -22.33
CA TYR A 8 -6.74 5.87 -22.43
C TYR A 8 -6.66 5.44 -23.89
N SER A 9 -5.58 5.85 -24.58
CA SER A 9 -5.26 5.39 -25.93
C SER A 9 -4.63 3.99 -25.86
N GLY A 10 -5.40 2.97 -26.24
CA GLY A 10 -4.92 1.60 -26.31
C GLY A 10 -3.94 1.41 -27.47
N SER A 11 -2.72 1.00 -27.16
CA SER A 11 -1.74 0.55 -28.15
C SER A 11 -1.86 -0.96 -28.33
N ALA A 12 -2.35 -1.36 -29.51
CA ALA A 12 -2.46 -2.76 -29.91
C ALA A 12 -1.06 -3.34 -30.22
N ALA A 13 -0.61 -4.28 -29.39
CA ALA A 13 0.60 -5.06 -29.67
C ALA A 13 0.30 -6.16 -30.69
N LYS A 14 0.98 -6.09 -31.84
CA LYS A 14 0.92 -7.03 -32.96
C LYS A 14 1.49 -8.40 -32.57
N CYS A 15 0.68 -9.42 -32.77
CA CYS A 15 1.02 -10.84 -32.64
C CYS A 15 1.99 -11.23 -33.78
N CYS A 16 3.23 -11.60 -33.48
CA CYS A 16 4.16 -12.20 -34.40
C CYS A 16 4.02 -13.74 -34.36
N ARG A 17 3.38 -14.30 -35.40
CA ARG A 17 3.43 -15.74 -35.70
C ARG A 17 4.79 -16.06 -36.31
N VAL A 18 5.53 -16.95 -35.68
CA VAL A 18 6.67 -17.62 -36.29
C VAL A 18 6.34 -19.10 -36.42
N SER A 19 6.01 -19.50 -37.65
CA SER A 19 5.99 -20.90 -38.07
C SER A 19 7.38 -21.30 -38.52
N ALA A 20 7.95 -22.33 -37.91
CA ALA A 20 9.10 -23.03 -38.48
C ALA A 20 8.90 -24.52 -38.26
N VAL A 21 8.52 -25.17 -39.34
CA VAL A 21 8.59 -26.64 -39.52
C VAL A 21 10.05 -26.95 -39.83
N GLY A 22 10.69 -27.74 -39.00
CA GLY A 22 12.03 -28.27 -39.23
C GLY A 22 12.09 -29.72 -38.77
N LEU A 23 11.92 -30.63 -39.74
CA LEU A 23 12.09 -32.05 -39.60
C LEU A 23 13.60 -32.34 -39.69
N PHE A 24 14.23 -32.83 -38.61
CA PHE A 24 15.56 -33.43 -38.67
C PHE A 24 15.55 -34.76 -37.92
N LEU A 25 15.71 -35.83 -38.71
CA LEU A 25 16.21 -37.15 -38.26
C LEU A 25 17.70 -37.00 -38.04
N ALA A 26 18.24 -37.50 -36.88
CA ALA A 26 19.46 -38.28 -36.84
C ALA A 26 19.90 -38.65 -35.41
N ALA A 27 20.08 -39.94 -35.26
CA ALA A 27 21.20 -40.66 -34.58
C ALA A 27 21.45 -40.41 -33.07
N ALA A 28 21.20 -41.49 -32.34
CA ALA A 28 21.68 -41.77 -31.00
C ALA A 28 23.21 -41.75 -30.92
N MET A 29 23.76 -40.96 -29.99
CA MET A 29 25.02 -41.28 -29.30
C MET A 29 24.92 -40.69 -27.89
N GLY A 30 25.09 -41.59 -26.88
CA GLY A 30 25.04 -41.27 -25.46
C GLY A 30 26.15 -40.32 -25.04
N GLY A 31 25.78 -39.30 -24.29
CA GLY A 31 26.66 -38.43 -23.56
C GLY A 31 26.06 -38.17 -22.16
N PRO A 32 26.89 -37.99 -21.11
CA PRO A 32 26.40 -37.93 -19.74
C PRO A 32 25.54 -36.72 -19.48
N ASP A 33 24.44 -36.95 -18.80
CA ASP A 33 23.49 -35.97 -18.29
C ASP A 33 24.19 -34.90 -17.44
N ILE A 34 24.30 -33.68 -17.99
CA ILE A 34 24.54 -32.49 -17.19
C ILE A 34 23.25 -31.71 -17.20
N GLY A 35 22.23 -32.27 -16.56
CA GLY A 35 20.98 -31.63 -16.31
C GLY A 35 21.04 -30.70 -15.09
N SER A 36 21.89 -29.67 -15.14
CA SER A 36 21.73 -28.53 -14.20
C SER A 36 20.63 -27.62 -14.69
N GLY A 37 19.41 -28.05 -14.47
CA GLY A 37 18.25 -27.20 -14.57
C GLY A 37 18.34 -26.13 -13.46
N VAL A 38 18.87 -24.96 -13.78
CA VAL A 38 18.70 -23.74 -12.97
C VAL A 38 17.23 -23.38 -13.05
N ALA A 39 16.44 -23.91 -12.11
CA ALA A 39 15.12 -23.39 -11.86
C ALA A 39 15.31 -21.96 -11.35
N SER A 40 15.26 -20.97 -12.25
CA SER A 40 15.12 -19.58 -11.88
C SER A 40 13.76 -19.45 -11.20
N SER A 41 13.74 -19.56 -9.88
CA SER A 41 12.61 -19.14 -9.08
C SER A 41 12.51 -17.62 -9.23
N VAL A 42 11.62 -17.17 -10.09
CA VAL A 42 11.18 -15.77 -10.10
C VAL A 42 10.48 -15.58 -8.76
N ALA A 43 11.18 -15.00 -7.79
CA ALA A 43 10.56 -14.51 -6.58
C ALA A 43 9.60 -13.39 -7.01
N ILE A 44 8.31 -13.71 -7.07
CA ILE A 44 7.27 -12.69 -7.19
C ILE A 44 7.34 -11.92 -5.88
N ALA A 45 7.86 -10.70 -5.92
CA ALA A 45 7.82 -9.79 -4.79
C ALA A 45 6.35 -9.64 -4.41
N GLN A 46 5.98 -10.14 -3.23
CA GLN A 46 4.62 -10.05 -2.74
C GLN A 46 4.33 -8.58 -2.44
N GLU A 47 3.32 -8.03 -3.09
CA GLU A 47 2.93 -6.64 -2.91
C GLU A 47 2.60 -6.38 -1.43
N LYS A 48 3.30 -5.44 -0.81
CA LYS A 48 3.14 -5.11 0.59
C LYS A 48 1.82 -4.37 0.79
N SER A 49 1.01 -4.81 1.72
CA SER A 49 -0.27 -4.16 2.01
C SER A 49 -0.42 -3.87 3.50
N THR A 50 -1.42 -3.08 3.84
CA THR A 50 -1.78 -2.78 5.23
C THR A 50 -2.10 -4.03 6.07
N TRP A 51 -2.37 -5.18 5.43
CA TRP A 51 -2.58 -6.47 6.10
C TRP A 51 -1.31 -7.29 6.31
N SER A 52 -0.15 -6.77 5.89
CA SER A 52 1.14 -7.48 5.98
C SER A 52 1.88 -7.25 7.31
N GLY A 53 1.24 -6.65 8.32
CA GLY A 53 1.90 -6.36 9.60
C GLY A 53 3.00 -5.30 9.43
N VAL A 54 2.65 -4.14 8.92
CA VAL A 54 3.61 -3.10 8.47
C VAL A 54 3.96 -2.06 9.54
N TYR A 55 3.35 -2.11 10.71
CA TYR A 55 3.59 -1.21 11.84
C TYR A 55 3.74 -2.01 13.14
N THR A 56 4.23 -1.40 14.22
CA THR A 56 4.29 -2.01 15.54
C THR A 56 3.23 -1.42 16.49
N ASP A 57 2.83 -2.19 17.52
CA ASP A 57 1.95 -1.68 18.57
C ASP A 57 2.54 -0.47 19.31
N ALA A 58 3.88 -0.43 19.45
CA ALA A 58 4.57 0.70 20.05
C ALA A 58 4.40 1.97 19.18
N GLN A 59 4.51 1.84 17.87
CA GLN A 59 4.29 2.93 16.93
C GLN A 59 2.84 3.42 16.98
N ALA A 60 1.88 2.53 16.94
CA ALA A 60 0.46 2.88 17.05
C ALA A 60 0.13 3.57 18.38
N SER A 61 0.75 3.14 19.49
CA SER A 61 0.58 3.79 20.80
C SER A 61 1.10 5.24 20.82
N ARG A 62 2.22 5.52 20.17
CA ARG A 62 2.69 6.90 19.97
C ARG A 62 1.70 7.69 19.10
N GLY A 63 1.22 7.05 18.04
CA GLY A 63 0.24 7.61 17.12
C GLY A 63 -1.07 7.99 17.80
N GLN A 64 -1.54 7.19 18.75
CA GLN A 64 -2.71 7.52 19.56
C GLN A 64 -2.53 8.85 20.31
N SER A 65 -1.34 9.09 20.84
CA SER A 65 -1.05 10.34 21.54
C SER A 65 -1.07 11.55 20.59
N VAL A 66 -0.49 11.39 19.40
CA VAL A 66 -0.52 12.42 18.34
C VAL A 66 -1.95 12.68 17.89
N TYR A 67 -2.70 11.60 17.60
CA TYR A 67 -4.09 11.68 17.17
C TYR A 67 -4.97 12.44 18.18
N THR A 68 -4.88 12.08 19.45
CA THR A 68 -5.66 12.71 20.51
C THR A 68 -5.36 14.21 20.63
N ALA A 69 -4.09 14.59 20.45
CA ALA A 69 -3.67 15.99 20.57
C ALA A 69 -4.02 16.86 19.36
N SER A 70 -4.05 16.29 18.14
CA SER A 70 -4.05 17.09 16.92
C SER A 70 -5.18 16.76 15.93
N CYS A 71 -5.88 15.63 16.10
CA CYS A 71 -6.84 15.13 15.11
C CYS A 71 -8.25 14.89 15.67
N ALA A 72 -8.34 14.44 16.93
CA ALA A 72 -9.58 13.97 17.55
C ALA A 72 -10.68 15.03 17.57
N VAL A 73 -10.34 16.31 17.73
CA VAL A 73 -11.31 17.42 17.78
C VAL A 73 -12.20 17.48 16.53
N CYS A 74 -11.66 17.10 15.36
CA CYS A 74 -12.38 17.09 14.10
C CYS A 74 -12.84 15.70 13.67
N HIS A 75 -12.01 14.67 13.92
CA HIS A 75 -12.27 13.30 13.43
C HIS A 75 -12.89 12.36 14.47
N GLY A 76 -13.23 12.90 15.66
CA GLY A 76 -13.83 12.15 16.77
C GLY A 76 -12.80 11.34 17.55
N ASP A 77 -13.05 11.13 18.84
CA ASP A 77 -12.11 10.45 19.76
C ASP A 77 -11.79 9.00 19.37
N ASN A 78 -12.70 8.36 18.66
CA ASN A 78 -12.63 6.96 18.24
C ASN A 78 -12.42 6.78 16.72
N LEU A 79 -11.97 7.79 16.02
CA LEU A 79 -11.75 7.81 14.57
C LEU A 79 -13.01 7.55 13.73
N SER A 80 -14.21 7.63 14.30
CA SER A 80 -15.46 7.40 13.55
C SER A 80 -15.94 8.59 12.74
N GLY A 81 -15.25 9.74 12.85
CA GLY A 81 -15.66 11.00 12.24
C GLY A 81 -16.60 11.81 13.11
N SER A 82 -16.89 13.02 12.64
CA SER A 82 -17.82 13.98 13.24
C SER A 82 -18.44 14.86 12.15
N GLU A 83 -19.20 15.90 12.52
CA GLU A 83 -19.67 16.91 11.57
C GLU A 83 -18.54 17.74 10.93
N MET A 84 -17.33 17.73 11.54
CA MET A 84 -16.18 18.52 11.10
C MET A 84 -15.19 17.72 10.25
N GLY A 85 -15.20 16.40 10.31
CA GLY A 85 -14.26 15.57 9.57
C GLY A 85 -14.75 14.13 9.39
N PRO A 86 -14.31 13.45 8.30
CA PRO A 86 -14.69 12.08 8.04
C PRO A 86 -14.08 11.10 9.04
N GLY A 87 -14.61 9.88 9.10
CA GLY A 87 -14.00 8.79 9.85
C GLY A 87 -12.65 8.40 9.26
N LEU A 88 -11.71 8.07 10.12
CA LEU A 88 -10.32 7.71 9.77
C LEU A 88 -9.99 6.24 10.10
N ALA A 89 -10.99 5.42 10.37
CA ALA A 89 -10.82 3.99 10.62
C ALA A 89 -11.92 3.15 9.98
N GLY A 90 -11.64 1.87 9.80
CA GLY A 90 -12.59 0.88 9.28
C GLY A 90 -13.07 1.20 7.86
N SER A 91 -14.37 0.99 7.61
CA SER A 91 -14.97 1.20 6.29
C SER A 91 -14.90 2.64 5.81
N SER A 92 -15.03 3.61 6.72
CA SER A 92 -14.93 5.03 6.37
C SER A 92 -13.52 5.40 5.87
N PHE A 93 -12.50 4.79 6.42
CA PHE A 93 -11.12 4.95 5.95
C PHE A 93 -10.93 4.30 4.57
N LEU A 94 -11.40 3.08 4.40
CA LEU A 94 -11.27 2.34 3.14
C LEU A 94 -12.05 2.99 1.99
N GLU A 95 -13.21 3.59 2.25
CA GLU A 95 -13.99 4.28 1.22
C GLU A 95 -13.18 5.34 0.45
N PHE A 96 -12.25 6.02 1.12
CA PHE A 96 -11.42 7.06 0.52
C PHE A 96 -10.03 6.60 0.08
N TRP A 97 -9.48 5.55 0.73
CA TRP A 97 -8.07 5.22 0.62
C TRP A 97 -7.77 3.85 0.03
N GLU A 98 -8.77 2.99 -0.14
CA GLU A 98 -8.55 1.67 -0.75
C GLU A 98 -7.96 1.81 -2.16
N GLY A 99 -6.89 1.07 -2.43
CA GLY A 99 -6.18 1.09 -3.69
C GLY A 99 -5.14 2.20 -3.84
N LEU A 100 -4.99 3.07 -2.83
CA LEU A 100 -3.91 4.05 -2.73
C LEU A 100 -2.81 3.53 -1.80
N SER A 101 -1.64 4.19 -1.81
CA SER A 101 -0.53 3.84 -0.92
C SER A 101 -0.58 4.63 0.40
N LEU A 102 0.15 4.15 1.42
CA LEU A 102 0.37 4.95 2.63
C LEU A 102 1.22 6.21 2.35
N GLY A 103 2.01 6.22 1.28
CA GLY A 103 2.71 7.41 0.80
C GLY A 103 1.76 8.50 0.32
N ASP A 104 0.72 8.13 -0.46
CA ASP A 104 -0.32 9.06 -0.90
C ASP A 104 -1.07 9.65 0.30
N LEU A 105 -1.38 8.82 1.30
CA LEU A 105 -2.00 9.25 2.54
C LEU A 105 -1.12 10.24 3.31
N LEU A 106 0.16 9.91 3.50
CA LEU A 106 1.11 10.81 4.15
C LEU A 106 1.20 12.16 3.44
N GLN A 107 1.28 12.15 2.10
CA GLN A 107 1.35 13.37 1.30
C GLN A 107 0.12 14.27 1.56
N VAL A 108 -1.08 13.71 1.52
CA VAL A 108 -2.30 14.48 1.77
C VAL A 108 -2.33 14.99 3.21
N MET A 109 -2.00 14.15 4.19
CA MET A 109 -2.00 14.56 5.60
C MET A 109 -1.01 15.70 5.86
N SER A 110 0.22 15.59 5.35
CA SER A 110 1.27 16.58 5.61
C SER A 110 1.00 17.96 5.01
N VAL A 111 0.22 18.06 3.93
CA VAL A 111 -0.08 19.35 3.28
C VAL A 111 -1.42 19.95 3.69
N SER A 112 -2.33 19.17 4.30
CA SER A 112 -3.69 19.62 4.58
C SER A 112 -4.13 19.46 6.03
N MET A 113 -3.39 18.71 6.85
CA MET A 113 -3.76 18.40 8.24
C MET A 113 -2.63 18.77 9.22
N PRO A 114 -2.99 19.08 10.49
CA PRO A 114 -4.32 19.45 10.98
C PRO A 114 -4.86 20.67 10.23
N GLN A 115 -6.15 20.72 9.97
CA GLN A 115 -6.73 21.77 9.09
C GLN A 115 -6.54 23.20 9.61
N ASP A 116 -6.47 23.37 10.93
CA ASP A 116 -6.19 24.64 11.59
C ASP A 116 -4.72 25.07 11.53
N ASN A 117 -3.80 24.11 11.29
CA ASN A 117 -2.37 24.37 11.17
C ASN A 117 -1.67 23.32 10.27
N PRO A 118 -1.92 23.33 8.95
CA PRO A 118 -1.38 22.36 8.02
C PRO A 118 0.14 22.28 8.04
N GLY A 119 0.71 21.07 8.03
CA GLY A 119 2.16 20.84 8.03
C GLY A 119 2.85 21.11 9.35
N SER A 120 2.13 21.26 10.45
CA SER A 120 2.70 21.61 11.76
C SER A 120 3.33 20.44 12.51
N LEU A 121 3.05 19.20 12.11
CA LEU A 121 3.62 18.02 12.74
C LEU A 121 4.89 17.58 12.01
N GLU A 122 5.80 16.96 12.75
CA GLU A 122 6.94 16.26 12.15
C GLU A 122 6.47 15.05 11.36
N THR A 123 7.21 14.68 10.31
CA THR A 123 6.86 13.52 9.47
C THR A 123 6.64 12.24 10.29
N ALA A 124 7.49 11.99 11.28
CA ALA A 124 7.37 10.85 12.17
C ALA A 124 6.03 10.83 12.94
N GLN A 125 5.51 12.00 13.32
CA GLN A 125 4.23 12.11 14.02
C GLN A 125 3.05 11.78 13.10
N TYR A 126 3.10 12.19 11.84
CA TYR A 126 2.09 11.77 10.85
C TYR A 126 2.13 10.25 10.65
N VAL A 127 3.32 9.67 10.52
CA VAL A 127 3.50 8.22 10.32
C VAL A 127 3.03 7.42 11.54
N ASP A 128 3.33 7.90 12.75
CA ASP A 128 2.80 7.29 13.98
C ASP A 128 1.26 7.36 14.02
N ALA A 129 0.65 8.50 13.63
CA ALA A 129 -0.80 8.63 13.53
C ALA A 129 -1.40 7.66 12.49
N ILE A 130 -0.73 7.45 11.35
CA ILE A 130 -1.14 6.43 10.37
C ILE A 130 -1.13 5.05 11.00
N ALA A 131 -0.09 4.67 11.76
CA ALA A 131 -0.05 3.38 12.45
C ALA A 131 -1.25 3.19 13.41
N TYR A 132 -1.65 4.25 14.11
CA TYR A 132 -2.85 4.21 14.97
C TYR A 132 -4.15 4.07 14.18
N MET A 133 -4.26 4.71 13.01
CA MET A 133 -5.41 4.53 12.11
C MET A 133 -5.52 3.09 11.62
N LEU A 134 -4.38 2.46 11.24
CA LEU A 134 -4.34 1.05 10.83
C LEU A 134 -4.74 0.12 11.98
N GLN A 135 -4.23 0.36 13.20
CA GLN A 135 -4.59 -0.42 14.39
C GLN A 135 -6.08 -0.31 14.70
N THR A 136 -6.65 0.88 14.65
CA THR A 136 -8.08 1.10 14.91
C THR A 136 -8.95 0.52 13.79
N SER A 137 -8.39 0.34 12.59
CA SER A 137 -9.01 -0.37 11.47
C SER A 137 -8.83 -1.90 11.54
N GLU A 138 -8.36 -2.44 12.67
CA GLU A 138 -8.13 -3.87 12.90
C GLU A 138 -7.11 -4.53 11.95
N MET A 139 -6.29 -3.74 11.27
CA MET A 139 -5.19 -4.24 10.47
C MET A 139 -4.07 -4.75 11.40
N PRO A 140 -3.40 -5.89 11.12
CA PRO A 140 -2.48 -6.51 12.07
C PRO A 140 -1.20 -5.71 12.26
N ALA A 141 -0.73 -5.64 13.51
CA ALA A 141 0.62 -5.18 13.81
C ALA A 141 1.66 -6.23 13.40
N GLY A 142 2.88 -5.78 13.13
CA GLY A 142 4.04 -6.60 12.82
C GLY A 142 5.21 -6.33 13.76
N SER A 143 6.42 -6.69 13.30
CA SER A 143 7.65 -6.54 14.07
C SER A 143 8.48 -5.32 13.72
N GLU A 144 8.13 -4.62 12.64
CA GLU A 144 8.84 -3.46 12.14
C GLU A 144 7.93 -2.25 12.08
N GLU A 145 8.48 -1.07 12.32
CA GLU A 145 7.75 0.19 12.23
C GLU A 145 7.60 0.62 10.76
N LEU A 146 6.53 1.37 10.47
CA LEU A 146 6.41 2.09 9.21
C LEU A 146 7.61 3.03 9.03
N PRO A 147 8.20 3.06 7.84
CA PRO A 147 9.30 3.99 7.54
C PRO A 147 8.78 5.44 7.54
N VAL A 148 9.66 6.38 7.91
CA VAL A 148 9.33 7.82 7.93
C VAL A 148 9.62 8.51 6.60
N ASP A 149 9.74 7.77 5.53
CA ASP A 149 9.96 8.30 4.18
C ASP A 149 8.81 7.93 3.23
N GLU A 150 8.49 8.85 2.33
CA GLU A 150 7.38 8.71 1.38
C GLU A 150 7.58 7.52 0.44
N SER A 151 8.84 7.21 0.08
CA SER A 151 9.15 6.10 -0.83
C SER A 151 8.81 4.75 -0.21
N GLY A 152 9.24 4.52 1.03
CA GLY A 152 8.96 3.27 1.75
C GLY A 152 7.46 3.10 2.04
N LEU A 153 6.76 4.19 2.35
CA LEU A 153 5.31 4.18 2.53
C LEU A 153 4.57 3.99 1.19
N GLY A 154 5.14 4.47 0.09
CA GLY A 154 4.60 4.27 -1.26
C GLY A 154 4.54 2.81 -1.71
N GLU A 155 5.34 1.94 -1.09
CA GLU A 155 5.32 0.48 -1.36
C GLU A 155 4.20 -0.26 -0.62
N VAL A 156 3.51 0.39 0.33
CA VAL A 156 2.46 -0.23 1.13
C VAL A 156 1.08 0.19 0.63
N MET A 157 0.37 -0.76 0.04
CA MET A 157 -0.98 -0.52 -0.48
C MET A 157 -2.05 -0.66 0.59
N ILE A 158 -2.97 0.28 0.61
CA ILE A 158 -4.17 0.22 1.47
C ILE A 158 -5.18 -0.70 0.79
N LYS A 159 -5.55 -1.78 1.46
CA LYS A 159 -6.49 -2.79 0.92
C LYS A 159 -7.56 -3.12 1.95
N ALA A 160 -8.76 -3.43 1.46
CA ALA A 160 -9.76 -4.10 2.28
C ALA A 160 -9.29 -5.53 2.62
N GLN A 161 -9.82 -6.10 3.69
CA GLN A 161 -9.56 -7.51 4.03
C GLN A 161 -10.21 -8.41 2.97
N GLU A 162 -9.43 -9.32 2.39
CA GLU A 162 -9.99 -10.29 1.45
C GLU A 162 -11.00 -11.19 2.16
N GLY A 163 -12.24 -11.23 1.68
CA GLY A 163 -13.28 -12.13 2.17
C GLY A 163 -14.32 -11.54 3.13
N GLN A 164 -14.39 -10.21 3.30
CA GLN A 164 -15.52 -9.54 3.96
C GLN A 164 -16.55 -9.02 2.94
#